data_edb7294f3492ceb7ea1ce036e094898a
#
_entry.id   edb7294f3492ceb7ea1ce036e094898a
#
_cell.length_a   1.000
_cell.length_b   1.000
_cell.length_c   1.000
_cell.angle_alpha   90.00
_cell.angle_beta   90.00
_cell.angle_gamma   90.00
#
_symmetry.space_group_name_H-M   'P 1'
#
loop_
_entity.id
_entity.type
_entity.pdbx_description
1 polymer ?
#
loop_
_entity_poly.entity_id
_entity_poly.type
_entity_poly.pdbx_seq_one_letter_code
_entity_poly.pdbx_strand_id
1 'polypeptide(L)'
;MIDPDTPEILRQFLAYHETIKGQSPKTIDEYHLDLRMFLRFLVLMRSEMPIDTDLETISVRHVDVEFLRSVTTNDIFDFLSYLARERRTQDGSGLGASARARKPSAIKSFFKYLTTRTKLLDENPAQDIEYPRMRRALPKYLTLEESRRLLAAVDGPNRARDYAILMLFLNCGIRRAELVGLNRNDVYSDRIRVTGK
;
A
#
# COMPACT_ATOMS: atom_id res chain seq x y z
N MET A 1 6.26 15.67 -2.13
CA MET A 1 5.84 16.52 -3.28
C MET A 1 5.25 15.58 -4.32
N ILE A 2 4.00 15.80 -4.74
CA ILE A 2 3.35 14.94 -5.76
C ILE A 2 4.04 15.17 -7.10
N ASP A 3 4.34 14.08 -7.80
CA ASP A 3 5.01 14.07 -9.11
C ASP A 3 4.25 14.97 -10.11
N PRO A 4 4.94 15.86 -10.86
CA PRO A 4 4.33 16.73 -11.88
C PRO A 4 3.56 15.96 -12.98
N ASP A 5 3.92 14.70 -13.22
CA ASP A 5 3.24 13.81 -14.16
C ASP A 5 1.89 13.27 -13.63
N THR A 6 1.55 13.52 -12.38
CA THR A 6 0.29 13.05 -11.79
C THR A 6 -0.91 13.81 -12.38
N PRO A 7 -1.91 13.12 -12.95
CA PRO A 7 -3.13 13.75 -13.46
C PRO A 7 -3.89 14.54 -12.38
N GLU A 8 -4.54 15.63 -12.76
CA GLU A 8 -5.29 16.47 -11.83
C GLU A 8 -6.37 15.67 -11.06
N ILE A 9 -7.09 14.81 -11.77
CA ILE A 9 -8.13 13.98 -11.16
C ILE A 9 -7.57 13.01 -10.09
N LEU A 10 -6.35 12.50 -10.26
CA LEU A 10 -5.68 11.68 -9.28
C LEU A 10 -5.21 12.53 -8.09
N ARG A 11 -4.68 13.74 -8.33
CA ARG A 11 -4.33 14.69 -7.25
C ARG A 11 -5.51 15.02 -6.36
N GLN A 12 -6.68 15.28 -6.94
CA GLN A 12 -7.90 15.56 -6.19
C GLN A 12 -8.36 14.36 -5.34
N PHE A 13 -8.26 13.14 -5.87
CA PHE A 13 -8.54 11.93 -5.11
C PHE A 13 -7.59 11.77 -3.92
N LEU A 14 -6.29 11.96 -4.12
CA LEU A 14 -5.28 11.86 -3.05
C LEU A 14 -5.52 12.93 -1.97
N ALA A 15 -5.76 14.17 -2.37
CA ALA A 15 -6.09 15.27 -1.45
C ALA A 15 -7.36 14.98 -0.63
N TYR A 16 -8.41 14.43 -1.26
CA TYR A 16 -9.61 14.00 -0.55
C TYR A 16 -9.32 12.94 0.52
N HIS A 17 -8.49 11.95 0.19
CA HIS A 17 -8.14 10.88 1.12
C HIS A 17 -7.23 11.37 2.25
N GLU A 18 -6.35 12.32 1.99
CA GLU A 18 -5.50 12.94 3.00
C GLU A 18 -6.31 13.83 3.93
N THR A 19 -7.05 14.81 3.38
CA THR A 19 -7.69 15.89 4.15
C THR A 19 -9.04 15.49 4.76
N ILE A 20 -9.88 14.79 3.99
CA ILE A 20 -11.24 14.44 4.44
C ILE A 20 -11.28 13.08 5.13
N LYS A 21 -10.52 12.10 4.62
CA LYS A 21 -10.46 10.75 5.21
C LYS A 21 -9.41 10.61 6.31
N GLY A 22 -8.52 11.58 6.46
CA GLY A 22 -7.47 11.57 7.49
C GLY A 22 -6.49 10.40 7.32
N GLN A 23 -6.28 9.93 6.09
CA GLN A 23 -5.36 8.82 5.86
C GLN A 23 -3.91 9.25 6.03
N SER A 24 -3.06 8.30 6.46
CA SER A 24 -1.66 8.60 6.68
C SER A 24 -0.92 8.92 5.37
N PRO A 25 0.12 9.78 5.40
CA PRO A 25 0.95 10.08 4.23
C PRO A 25 1.43 8.83 3.51
N LYS A 26 1.83 7.80 4.24
CA LYS A 26 2.23 6.51 3.66
C LYS A 26 1.11 5.86 2.84
N THR A 27 -0.14 5.93 3.29
CA THR A 27 -1.29 5.38 2.55
C THR A 27 -1.53 6.18 1.26
N ILE A 28 -1.36 7.50 1.32
CA ILE A 28 -1.47 8.39 0.15
C ILE A 28 -0.39 8.07 -0.89
N ASP A 29 0.87 7.91 -0.45
CA ASP A 29 1.98 7.51 -1.32
C ASP A 29 1.73 6.16 -1.99
N GLU A 30 1.22 5.19 -1.24
CA GLU A 30 0.89 3.86 -1.76
C GLU A 30 -0.26 3.92 -2.79
N TYR A 31 -1.30 4.72 -2.54
CA TYR A 31 -2.39 4.96 -3.50
C TYR A 31 -1.86 5.65 -4.76
N HIS A 32 -1.02 6.66 -4.62
CA HIS A 32 -0.40 7.35 -5.73
C HIS A 32 0.39 6.38 -6.63
N LEU A 33 1.28 5.59 -6.04
CA LEU A 33 2.10 4.62 -6.78
C LEU A 33 1.25 3.56 -7.49
N ASP A 34 0.22 3.02 -6.81
CA ASP A 34 -0.62 1.97 -7.38
C ASP A 34 -1.49 2.48 -8.53
N LEU A 35 -2.11 3.64 -8.34
CA LEU A 35 -2.98 4.23 -9.36
C LEU A 35 -2.19 4.77 -10.55
N ARG A 36 -1.03 5.38 -10.32
CA ARG A 36 -0.15 5.81 -11.41
C ARG A 36 0.30 4.64 -12.27
N MET A 37 0.65 3.52 -11.67
CA MET A 37 0.99 2.30 -12.39
C MET A 37 -0.20 1.78 -13.22
N PHE A 38 -1.40 1.77 -12.66
CA PHE A 38 -2.61 1.36 -13.37
C PHE A 38 -2.89 2.28 -14.57
N LEU A 39 -2.81 3.58 -14.38
CA LEU A 39 -3.03 4.55 -15.46
C LEU A 39 -1.97 4.41 -16.58
N ARG A 40 -0.71 4.21 -16.23
CA ARG A 40 0.37 3.94 -17.19
C ARG A 40 0.12 2.68 -18.01
N PHE A 41 -0.33 1.61 -17.36
CA PHE A 41 -0.75 0.40 -18.06
C PHE A 41 -1.88 0.66 -19.04
N LEU A 42 -2.90 1.41 -18.64
CA LEU A 42 -4.02 1.77 -19.53
C LEU A 42 -3.56 2.61 -20.73
N VAL A 43 -2.66 3.56 -20.51
CA VAL A 43 -2.08 4.39 -21.58
C VAL A 43 -1.28 3.50 -22.54
N LEU A 44 -0.45 2.58 -22.04
CA LEU A 44 0.28 1.62 -22.84
C LEU A 44 -0.66 0.80 -23.73
N MET A 45 -1.68 0.19 -23.15
CA MET A 45 -2.62 -0.69 -23.87
C MET A 45 -3.45 0.04 -24.94
N ARG A 46 -3.56 1.37 -24.86
CA ARG A 46 -4.31 2.21 -25.79
C ARG A 46 -3.41 2.97 -26.77
N SER A 47 -2.12 2.80 -26.67
CA SER A 47 -1.13 3.42 -27.55
C SER A 47 -0.56 2.39 -28.54
N GLU A 48 0.16 2.89 -29.53
CA GLU A 48 0.93 2.05 -30.47
C GLU A 48 2.31 1.66 -29.92
N MET A 49 2.59 1.94 -28.65
CA MET A 49 3.86 1.61 -27.99
C MET A 49 4.02 0.08 -27.88
N PRO A 50 5.26 -0.45 -28.00
CA PRO A 50 5.55 -1.86 -27.75
C PRO A 50 5.10 -2.27 -26.35
N ILE A 51 4.56 -3.49 -26.20
CA ILE A 51 4.03 -3.99 -24.92
C ILE A 51 5.10 -4.15 -23.85
N ASP A 52 6.36 -4.26 -24.23
CA ASP A 52 7.53 -4.34 -23.35
C ASP A 52 8.08 -2.96 -22.94
N THR A 53 7.40 -1.87 -23.33
CA THR A 53 7.77 -0.52 -22.90
C THR A 53 7.75 -0.43 -21.37
N ASP A 54 8.81 0.14 -20.80
CA ASP A 54 8.86 0.36 -19.34
C ASP A 54 7.75 1.33 -18.91
N LEU A 55 6.83 0.84 -18.08
CA LEU A 55 5.73 1.64 -17.56
C LEU A 55 6.22 2.92 -16.84
N GLU A 56 7.42 2.91 -16.27
CA GLU A 56 7.93 4.09 -15.55
C GLU A 56 8.24 5.26 -16.49
N THR A 57 8.41 5.02 -17.79
CA THR A 57 8.65 6.05 -18.80
C THR A 57 7.38 6.67 -19.37
N ILE A 58 6.22 6.07 -19.13
CA ILE A 58 4.93 6.48 -19.71
C ILE A 58 4.34 7.64 -18.91
N SER A 59 4.10 8.78 -19.56
CA SER A 59 3.40 9.92 -18.97
C SER A 59 1.90 9.66 -18.85
N VAL A 60 1.34 10.04 -17.72
CA VAL A 60 -0.10 9.95 -17.43
C VAL A 60 -0.75 11.33 -17.23
N ARG A 61 0.01 12.41 -17.43
CA ARG A 61 -0.46 13.78 -17.19
C ARG A 61 -1.71 14.14 -17.97
N HIS A 62 -1.88 13.55 -19.15
CA HIS A 62 -3.00 13.79 -20.06
C HIS A 62 -4.25 13.00 -19.73
N VAL A 63 -4.21 12.09 -18.74
CA VAL A 63 -5.37 11.30 -18.34
C VAL A 63 -6.42 12.20 -17.70
N ASP A 64 -7.56 12.30 -18.35
CA ASP A 64 -8.70 13.10 -17.95
C ASP A 64 -9.94 12.25 -17.66
N VAL A 65 -11.08 12.91 -17.45
CA VAL A 65 -12.37 12.24 -17.16
C VAL A 65 -12.83 11.41 -18.36
N GLU A 66 -12.65 11.90 -19.59
CA GLU A 66 -13.08 11.18 -20.79
C GLU A 66 -12.29 9.89 -20.97
N PHE A 67 -10.98 9.94 -20.74
CA PHE A 67 -10.15 8.74 -20.70
C PHE A 67 -10.67 7.74 -19.66
N LEU A 68 -11.01 8.20 -18.46
CA LEU A 68 -11.49 7.32 -17.39
C LEU A 68 -12.90 6.78 -17.64
N ARG A 69 -13.77 7.49 -18.38
CA ARG A 69 -15.08 6.97 -18.81
C ARG A 69 -14.97 5.77 -19.73
N SER A 70 -13.93 5.72 -20.52
CA SER A 70 -13.72 4.60 -21.45
C SER A 70 -13.13 3.35 -20.76
N VAL A 71 -12.80 3.42 -19.46
CA VAL A 71 -12.24 2.27 -18.72
C VAL A 71 -13.34 1.26 -18.40
N THR A 72 -13.08 0.01 -18.76
CA THR A 72 -13.99 -1.12 -18.55
C THR A 72 -13.50 -2.03 -17.42
N THR A 73 -14.36 -2.91 -16.97
CA THR A 73 -13.99 -4.00 -16.04
C THR A 73 -12.90 -4.90 -16.62
N ASN A 74 -12.93 -5.14 -17.96
CA ASN A 74 -11.93 -5.94 -18.64
C ASN A 74 -10.54 -5.29 -18.60
N ASP A 75 -10.43 -3.97 -18.78
CA ASP A 75 -9.15 -3.26 -18.64
C ASP A 75 -8.52 -3.48 -17.25
N ILE A 76 -9.36 -3.55 -16.21
CA ILE A 76 -8.88 -3.80 -14.85
C ILE A 76 -8.43 -5.26 -14.71
N PHE A 77 -9.16 -6.23 -15.27
CA PHE A 77 -8.73 -7.63 -15.29
C PHE A 77 -7.43 -7.84 -16.06
N ASP A 78 -7.25 -7.16 -17.18
CA ASP A 78 -6.01 -7.23 -17.97
C ASP A 78 -4.83 -6.67 -17.18
N PHE A 79 -5.01 -5.56 -16.47
CA PHE A 79 -4.00 -5.04 -15.55
C PHE A 79 -3.65 -6.03 -14.43
N LEU A 80 -4.64 -6.64 -13.79
CA LEU A 80 -4.41 -7.63 -12.74
C LEU A 80 -3.71 -8.89 -13.28
N SER A 81 -4.03 -9.29 -14.49
CA SER A 81 -3.36 -10.40 -15.19
C SER A 81 -1.91 -10.07 -15.52
N TYR A 82 -1.66 -8.87 -16.02
CA TYR A 82 -0.31 -8.33 -16.25
C TYR A 82 0.54 -8.36 -14.97
N LEU A 83 -0.01 -7.88 -13.85
CA LEU A 83 0.68 -7.92 -12.56
C LEU A 83 0.99 -9.35 -12.08
N ALA A 84 0.15 -10.30 -12.44
CA ALA A 84 0.32 -11.69 -12.01
C ALA A 84 1.37 -12.46 -12.83
N ARG A 85 1.50 -12.15 -14.12
CA ARG A 85 2.27 -12.96 -15.08
C ARG A 85 3.55 -12.29 -15.57
N GLU A 86 3.50 -11.01 -15.87
CA GLU A 86 4.51 -10.34 -16.67
C GLU A 86 5.41 -9.42 -15.85
N ARG A 87 4.88 -8.79 -14.80
CA ARG A 87 5.70 -7.87 -14.03
C ARG A 87 6.61 -8.61 -13.05
N ARG A 88 7.91 -8.56 -13.36
CA ARG A 88 8.97 -8.99 -12.44
C ARG A 88 9.50 -7.80 -11.65
N THR A 89 9.89 -8.02 -10.41
CA THR A 89 10.64 -7.06 -9.61
C THR A 89 12.10 -7.00 -10.09
N GLN A 90 12.86 -6.01 -9.63
CA GLN A 90 14.28 -5.84 -10.02
C GLN A 90 15.15 -7.08 -9.73
N ASP A 91 14.77 -7.88 -8.74
CA ASP A 91 15.42 -9.16 -8.39
C ASP A 91 14.92 -10.36 -9.23
N GLY A 92 14.05 -10.11 -10.22
CA GLY A 92 13.49 -11.15 -11.09
C GLY A 92 12.32 -11.93 -10.49
N SER A 93 11.96 -11.66 -9.22
CA SER A 93 10.75 -12.22 -8.60
C SER A 93 9.50 -11.46 -9.07
N GLY A 94 8.36 -12.13 -9.17
CA GLY A 94 7.08 -11.46 -9.43
C GLY A 94 6.63 -10.62 -8.23
N LEU A 95 5.68 -9.70 -8.46
CA LEU A 95 5.08 -8.93 -7.38
C LEU A 95 4.54 -9.86 -6.29
N GLY A 96 4.91 -9.60 -5.04
CA GLY A 96 4.44 -10.35 -3.89
C GLY A 96 2.91 -10.35 -3.76
N ALA A 97 2.35 -11.43 -3.20
CA ALA A 97 0.90 -11.60 -3.06
C ALA A 97 0.22 -10.41 -2.35
N SER A 98 0.87 -9.82 -1.35
CA SER A 98 0.37 -8.64 -0.62
C SER A 98 0.26 -7.40 -1.51
N ALA A 99 1.28 -7.14 -2.35
CA ALA A 99 1.28 -6.02 -3.28
C ALA A 99 0.19 -6.19 -4.35
N ARG A 100 0.00 -7.41 -4.86
CA ARG A 100 -1.08 -7.73 -5.82
C ARG A 100 -2.47 -7.56 -5.23
N ALA A 101 -2.67 -7.90 -3.95
CA ALA A 101 -3.97 -7.75 -3.29
C ALA A 101 -4.30 -6.28 -2.94
N ARG A 102 -3.28 -5.43 -2.76
CA ARG A 102 -3.48 -4.01 -2.42
C ARG A 102 -3.95 -3.17 -3.62
N LYS A 103 -3.41 -3.43 -4.81
CA LYS A 103 -3.71 -2.64 -6.02
C LYS A 103 -5.19 -2.61 -6.40
N PRO A 104 -5.95 -3.72 -6.39
CA PRO A 104 -7.39 -3.67 -6.58
C PRO A 104 -8.13 -2.77 -5.58
N SER A 105 -7.63 -2.68 -4.33
CA SER A 105 -8.23 -1.80 -3.31
C SER A 105 -8.08 -0.32 -3.67
N ALA A 106 -6.91 0.09 -4.18
CA ALA A 106 -6.67 1.44 -4.65
C ALA A 106 -7.58 1.78 -5.85
N ILE A 107 -7.67 0.87 -6.83
CA ILE A 107 -8.51 1.04 -8.03
C ILE A 107 -9.99 1.15 -7.63
N LYS A 108 -10.49 0.25 -6.79
CA LYS A 108 -11.88 0.30 -6.29
C LYS A 108 -12.17 1.60 -5.55
N SER A 109 -11.25 2.05 -4.70
CA SER A 109 -11.39 3.31 -3.97
C SER A 109 -11.45 4.51 -4.91
N PHE A 110 -10.62 4.53 -5.95
CA PHE A 110 -10.55 5.59 -6.94
C PHE A 110 -11.84 5.67 -7.76
N PHE A 111 -12.28 4.60 -8.37
CA PHE A 111 -13.52 4.60 -9.15
C PHE A 111 -14.76 4.84 -8.28
N LYS A 112 -14.79 4.34 -7.05
CA LYS A 112 -15.85 4.69 -6.10
C LYS A 112 -15.87 6.18 -5.78
N TYR A 113 -14.72 6.84 -5.64
CA TYR A 113 -14.65 8.29 -5.45
C TYR A 113 -15.23 9.02 -6.67
N LEU A 114 -14.86 8.61 -7.89
CA LEU A 114 -15.29 9.23 -9.11
C LEU A 114 -16.82 9.09 -9.36
N THR A 115 -17.41 7.98 -8.96
CA THR A 115 -18.84 7.72 -9.16
C THR A 115 -19.72 8.26 -8.03
N THR A 116 -19.28 8.10 -6.75
CA THR A 116 -20.16 8.41 -5.62
C THR A 116 -19.91 9.78 -4.99
N ARG A 117 -18.70 10.33 -5.12
CA ARG A 117 -18.34 11.62 -4.48
C ARG A 117 -18.36 12.77 -5.49
N THR A 118 -17.64 12.61 -6.58
CA THR A 118 -17.56 13.67 -7.61
C THR A 118 -18.64 13.56 -8.68
N LYS A 119 -19.21 12.37 -8.85
CA LYS A 119 -20.19 12.06 -9.91
C LYS A 119 -19.67 12.39 -11.31
N LEU A 120 -18.35 12.26 -11.51
CA LEU A 120 -17.71 12.44 -12.81
C LEU A 120 -17.93 11.24 -13.74
N LEU A 121 -18.20 10.07 -13.15
CA LEU A 121 -18.55 8.85 -13.86
C LEU A 121 -19.93 8.37 -13.42
N ASP A 122 -20.71 7.86 -14.37
CA ASP A 122 -22.05 7.32 -14.11
C ASP A 122 -21.97 5.89 -13.55
N GLU A 123 -21.02 5.09 -14.06
CA GLU A 123 -20.82 3.69 -13.67
C GLU A 123 -19.44 3.46 -13.07
N ASN A 124 -19.34 2.46 -12.18
CA ASN A 124 -18.08 2.07 -11.53
C ASN A 124 -17.56 0.77 -12.15
N PRO A 125 -16.55 0.81 -13.03
CA PRO A 125 -16.01 -0.39 -13.67
C PRO A 125 -15.32 -1.34 -12.68
N ALA A 126 -14.99 -0.87 -11.48
CA ALA A 126 -14.36 -1.66 -10.44
C ALA A 126 -15.36 -2.21 -9.39
N GLN A 127 -16.67 -2.06 -9.58
CA GLN A 127 -17.66 -2.42 -8.56
C GLN A 127 -17.56 -3.90 -8.19
N ASP A 128 -17.56 -4.78 -9.18
CA ASP A 128 -17.64 -6.22 -9.02
C ASP A 128 -16.27 -6.93 -9.05
N ILE A 129 -15.18 -6.16 -9.03
CA ILE A 129 -13.84 -6.73 -8.97
C ILE A 129 -13.64 -7.49 -7.66
N GLU A 130 -13.35 -8.77 -7.75
CA GLU A 130 -12.99 -9.58 -6.58
C GLU A 130 -11.52 -9.38 -6.19
N TYR A 131 -11.25 -9.48 -4.88
CA TYR A 131 -9.87 -9.46 -4.41
C TYR A 131 -9.20 -10.81 -4.63
N PRO A 132 -7.94 -10.84 -5.12
CA PRO A 132 -7.21 -12.10 -5.20
C PRO A 132 -7.19 -12.81 -3.85
N ARG A 133 -7.57 -14.08 -3.82
CA ARG A 133 -7.53 -14.90 -2.59
C ARG A 133 -6.08 -15.04 -2.16
N MET A 134 -5.74 -14.44 -1.02
CA MET A 134 -4.43 -14.63 -0.40
C MET A 134 -4.46 -15.88 0.48
N ARG A 135 -3.58 -16.82 0.21
CA ARG A 135 -3.27 -17.86 1.20
C ARG A 135 -2.50 -17.18 2.34
N ARG A 136 -3.18 -16.92 3.44
CA ARG A 136 -2.52 -16.45 4.67
C ARG A 136 -1.72 -17.62 5.23
N ALA A 137 -0.40 -17.53 5.17
CA ALA A 137 0.43 -18.42 5.97
C ALA A 137 0.12 -18.20 7.46
N LEU A 138 0.13 -19.26 8.24
CA LEU A 138 0.01 -19.14 9.69
C LEU A 138 1.14 -18.25 10.22
N PRO A 139 0.85 -17.32 11.14
CA PRO A 139 1.89 -16.51 11.75
C PRO A 139 2.95 -17.40 12.40
N LYS A 140 4.21 -17.12 12.12
CA LYS A 140 5.33 -17.72 12.86
C LYS A 140 5.44 -17.00 14.19
N TYR A 141 5.40 -17.72 15.26
CA TYR A 141 5.57 -17.21 16.63
C TYR A 141 6.74 -17.91 17.32
N LEU A 142 7.30 -17.25 18.30
CA LEU A 142 8.31 -17.85 19.16
C LEU A 142 7.62 -18.61 20.31
N THR A 143 8.12 -19.79 20.62
CA THR A 143 7.77 -20.50 21.85
C THR A 143 8.33 -19.74 23.06
N LEU A 144 7.87 -20.08 24.26
CA LEU A 144 8.39 -19.50 25.49
C LEU A 144 9.90 -19.75 25.64
N GLU A 145 10.36 -20.95 25.29
CA GLU A 145 11.76 -21.32 25.30
C GLU A 145 12.60 -20.49 24.33
N GLU A 146 12.13 -20.33 23.10
CA GLU A 146 12.80 -19.52 22.09
C GLU A 146 12.84 -18.04 22.49
N SER A 147 11.75 -17.52 23.08
CA SER A 147 11.69 -16.16 23.61
C SER A 147 12.72 -15.94 24.74
N ARG A 148 12.86 -16.89 25.65
CA ARG A 148 13.87 -16.84 26.70
C ARG A 148 15.29 -16.88 26.14
N ARG A 149 15.55 -17.76 25.18
CA ARG A 149 16.88 -17.84 24.51
C ARG A 149 17.20 -16.54 23.76
N LEU A 150 16.22 -15.96 23.08
CA LEU A 150 16.37 -14.67 22.41
C LEU A 150 16.77 -13.56 23.39
N LEU A 151 16.10 -13.46 24.53
CA LEU A 151 16.43 -12.46 25.56
C LEU A 151 17.81 -12.71 26.18
N ALA A 152 18.21 -13.97 26.40
CA ALA A 152 19.50 -14.32 26.92
C ALA A 152 20.66 -14.04 25.97
N ALA A 153 20.40 -14.06 24.67
CA ALA A 153 21.37 -13.77 23.61
C ALA A 153 21.66 -12.28 23.37
N VAL A 154 20.95 -11.39 24.08
CA VAL A 154 21.17 -9.95 23.94
C VAL A 154 22.48 -9.55 24.57
N ASP A 155 23.41 -9.01 23.78
CA ASP A 155 24.75 -8.61 24.19
C ASP A 155 25.16 -7.27 23.54
N GLY A 156 26.38 -6.78 23.89
CA GLY A 156 26.97 -5.58 23.30
C GLY A 156 26.66 -4.27 24.02
N PRO A 157 27.15 -3.14 23.50
CA PRO A 157 27.12 -1.84 24.17
C PRO A 157 25.72 -1.29 24.44
N ASN A 158 24.74 -1.74 23.69
CA ASN A 158 23.34 -1.31 23.81
C ASN A 158 22.44 -2.36 24.48
N ARG A 159 23.01 -3.33 25.18
CA ARG A 159 22.29 -4.47 25.78
C ARG A 159 21.04 -4.07 26.54
N ALA A 160 21.11 -3.06 27.41
CA ALA A 160 19.96 -2.63 28.21
C ALA A 160 18.79 -2.14 27.33
N ARG A 161 19.09 -1.36 26.31
CA ARG A 161 18.10 -0.87 25.34
C ARG A 161 17.47 -2.03 24.55
N ASP A 162 18.31 -2.89 24.00
CA ASP A 162 17.89 -3.97 23.12
C ASP A 162 17.07 -5.02 23.88
N TYR A 163 17.47 -5.31 25.12
CA TYR A 163 16.70 -6.16 26.03
C TYR A 163 15.32 -5.56 26.33
N ALA A 164 15.25 -4.27 26.66
CA ALA A 164 13.98 -3.58 26.93
C ALA A 164 13.06 -3.59 25.70
N ILE A 165 13.59 -3.37 24.50
CA ILE A 165 12.85 -3.45 23.24
C ILE A 165 12.22 -4.83 23.06
N LEU A 166 13.01 -5.89 23.21
CA LEU A 166 12.52 -7.26 23.06
C LEU A 166 11.51 -7.64 24.14
N MET A 167 11.75 -7.22 25.39
CA MET A 167 10.80 -7.42 26.47
C MET A 167 9.44 -6.78 26.17
N LEU A 168 9.41 -5.55 25.64
CA LEU A 168 8.19 -4.86 25.27
C LEU A 168 7.44 -5.57 24.12
N PHE A 169 8.17 -6.06 23.12
CA PHE A 169 7.55 -6.83 22.04
C PHE A 169 6.95 -8.15 22.54
N LEU A 170 7.69 -8.89 23.36
CA LEU A 170 7.29 -10.23 23.80
C LEU A 170 6.15 -10.19 24.84
N ASN A 171 6.14 -9.21 25.75
CA ASN A 171 5.17 -9.16 26.83
C ASN A 171 3.97 -8.24 26.55
N CYS A 172 4.18 -7.14 25.85
CA CYS A 172 3.12 -6.14 25.60
C CYS A 172 2.55 -6.24 24.18
N GLY A 173 3.21 -6.94 23.25
CA GLY A 173 2.76 -7.08 21.86
C GLY A 173 2.65 -5.74 21.13
N ILE A 174 3.39 -4.72 21.54
CA ILE A 174 3.34 -3.39 20.92
C ILE A 174 3.86 -3.42 19.50
N ARG A 175 3.32 -2.56 18.63
CA ARG A 175 3.80 -2.44 17.25
C ARG A 175 5.11 -1.66 17.21
N ARG A 176 5.94 -1.93 16.19
CA ARG A 176 7.20 -1.19 15.99
C ARG A 176 7.02 0.33 16.00
N ALA A 177 5.97 0.84 15.36
CA ALA A 177 5.70 2.28 15.33
C ALA A 177 5.32 2.85 16.71
N GLU A 178 4.61 2.09 17.51
CA GLU A 178 4.27 2.44 18.89
C GLU A 178 5.52 2.46 19.78
N LEU A 179 6.41 1.47 19.62
CA LEU A 179 7.69 1.46 20.33
C LEU A 179 8.56 2.69 19.98
N VAL A 180 8.69 3.00 18.69
CA VAL A 180 9.48 4.16 18.23
C VAL A 180 8.90 5.48 18.71
N GLY A 181 7.58 5.55 18.86
CA GLY A 181 6.87 6.73 19.36
C GLY A 181 6.89 6.91 20.86
N LEU A 182 7.42 5.94 21.64
CA LEU A 182 7.48 6.05 23.10
C LEU A 182 8.43 7.15 23.55
N ASN A 183 7.94 7.98 24.45
CA ASN A 183 8.72 9.00 25.14
C ASN A 183 8.91 8.60 26.62
N ARG A 184 9.89 9.24 27.28
CA ARG A 184 10.15 8.99 28.71
C ARG A 184 8.89 9.22 29.58
N ASN A 185 8.04 10.17 29.22
CA ASN A 185 6.82 10.49 29.94
C ASN A 185 5.68 9.47 29.73
N ASP A 186 5.87 8.51 28.83
CA ASP A 186 4.90 7.43 28.57
C ASP A 186 5.18 6.18 29.39
N VAL A 187 6.30 6.17 30.14
CA VAL A 187 6.73 5.06 30.99
C VAL A 187 6.40 5.40 32.45
N TYR A 188 5.51 4.63 33.04
CA TYR A 188 5.11 4.73 34.45
C TYR A 188 5.69 3.54 35.23
N SER A 189 5.57 3.55 36.53
CA SER A 189 6.07 2.46 37.39
C SER A 189 5.35 1.12 37.17
N ASP A 190 4.10 1.16 36.72
CA ASP A 190 3.21 0.01 36.59
C ASP A 190 2.68 -0.22 35.17
N ARG A 191 2.89 0.73 34.25
CA ARG A 191 2.34 0.68 32.89
C ARG A 191 3.14 1.50 31.90
N ILE A 192 2.87 1.25 30.62
CA ILE A 192 3.35 2.05 29.49
C ILE A 192 2.13 2.57 28.72
N ARG A 193 2.13 3.87 28.41
CA ARG A 193 1.12 4.45 27.55
C ARG A 193 1.61 4.44 26.11
N VAL A 194 0.85 3.81 25.21
CA VAL A 194 1.13 3.82 23.76
C VAL A 194 0.02 4.57 23.04
N THR A 195 0.41 5.41 22.09
CA THR A 195 -0.55 6.09 21.21
C THR A 195 -0.66 5.26 19.94
N GLY A 196 -1.83 4.65 19.74
CA GLY A 196 -2.18 3.98 18.49
C GLY A 196 -2.46 4.97 17.35
N LYS A 197 -2.69 4.40 16.16
CA LYS A 197 -3.13 5.20 15.00
C LYS A 197 -4.52 5.79 15.24
#